data_6de4585b6a16267fd866c47e9caa0162
#
_entry.id   6de4585b6a16267fd866c47e9caa0162
#
_cell.length_a   1.000
_cell.length_b   1.000
_cell.length_c   1.000
_cell.angle_alpha   90.00
_cell.angle_beta   90.00
_cell.angle_gamma   90.00
#
_symmetry.space_group_name_H-M   'P 1'
#
loop_
_entity.id
_entity.type
_entity.pdbx_description
1 polymer ?
#
loop_
_entity_poly.entity_id
_entity_poly.type
_entity_poly.pdbx_seq_one_letter_code
_entity_poly.pdbx_strand_id
1 'polypeptide(L)'
;MKINKEGYRIIWGSGIIFLSCWLLFYYLFVNNRSTIIFQLCTVLLVVFWLYIITFFREPKRIRISDPSLVFAPCDGRVVVIEKVMEDEYLHREMLQISVFMSLTNIHMNWYPVGGTIEYVKYHPGRYLVAWLPKASKDNEHTTTVVRMQKVI
;
A
#
# COMPACT_ATOMS: atom_id res chain seq x y z
N MET A 1 -15.52 5.64 7.59
CA MET A 1 -14.22 5.32 6.98
C MET A 1 -13.26 6.42 7.40
N LYS A 2 -12.12 6.09 7.98
CA LYS A 2 -11.06 7.05 8.31
C LYS A 2 -10.05 7.04 7.17
N ILE A 3 -9.47 8.19 6.85
CA ILE A 3 -8.39 8.34 5.87
C ILE A 3 -7.09 8.45 6.64
N ASN A 4 -6.05 7.73 6.19
CA ASN A 4 -4.73 7.83 6.77
C ASN A 4 -4.13 9.22 6.50
N LYS A 5 -3.43 9.77 7.49
CA LYS A 5 -2.85 11.12 7.41
C LYS A 5 -1.88 11.30 6.23
N GLU A 6 -1.15 10.24 5.86
CA GLU A 6 -0.21 10.26 4.72
C GLU A 6 -0.95 10.44 3.38
N GLY A 7 -2.23 10.07 3.31
CA GLY A 7 -3.05 10.25 2.11
C GLY A 7 -3.52 11.68 1.88
N TYR A 8 -3.59 12.53 2.91
CA TYR A 8 -4.18 13.87 2.75
C TYR A 8 -3.47 14.71 1.70
N ARG A 9 -2.14 14.72 1.69
CA ARG A 9 -1.37 15.52 0.71
C ARG A 9 -1.64 15.05 -0.72
N ILE A 10 -1.75 13.75 -0.95
CA ILE A 10 -1.99 13.17 -2.27
C ILE A 10 -3.44 13.41 -2.69
N ILE A 11 -4.40 13.23 -1.79
CA ILE A 11 -5.84 13.43 -2.07
C ILE A 11 -6.11 14.89 -2.41
N TRP A 12 -5.60 15.85 -1.63
CA TRP A 12 -5.78 17.26 -1.93
C TRP A 12 -5.04 17.69 -3.19
N GLY A 13 -3.77 17.27 -3.37
CA GLY A 13 -3.00 17.57 -4.56
C GLY A 13 -3.63 17.02 -5.83
N SER A 14 -4.06 15.76 -5.83
CA SER A 14 -4.78 15.16 -6.96
C SER A 14 -6.14 15.83 -7.20
N GLY A 15 -6.86 16.22 -6.14
CA GLY A 15 -8.12 16.93 -6.25
C GLY A 15 -7.97 18.29 -6.97
N ILE A 16 -6.92 19.05 -6.65
CA ILE A 16 -6.60 20.30 -7.33
C ILE A 16 -6.29 20.06 -8.81
N ILE A 17 -5.47 19.05 -9.13
CA ILE A 17 -5.14 18.69 -10.51
C ILE A 17 -6.41 18.30 -11.28
N PHE A 18 -7.27 17.46 -10.69
CA PHE A 18 -8.51 17.02 -11.34
C PHE A 18 -9.48 18.17 -11.55
N LEU A 19 -9.61 19.09 -10.59
CA LEU A 19 -10.41 20.28 -10.75
C LEU A 19 -9.89 21.16 -11.89
N SER A 20 -8.58 21.35 -11.98
CA SER A 20 -7.95 22.12 -13.05
C SER A 20 -8.17 21.48 -14.42
N CYS A 21 -8.01 20.14 -14.51
CA CYS A 21 -8.30 19.40 -15.74
C CYS A 21 -9.79 19.49 -16.13
N TRP A 22 -10.69 19.39 -15.14
CA TRP A 22 -12.11 19.50 -15.38
C TRP A 22 -12.52 20.89 -15.88
N LEU A 23 -11.96 21.96 -15.29
CA LEU A 23 -12.19 23.35 -15.74
C LEU A 23 -11.67 23.57 -17.16
N LEU A 24 -10.48 23.02 -17.48
CA LEU A 24 -9.93 23.06 -18.83
C LEU A 24 -10.85 22.34 -19.83
N PHE A 25 -11.29 21.12 -19.51
CA PHE A 25 -12.23 20.39 -20.35
C PHE A 25 -13.56 21.14 -20.50
N TYR A 26 -14.09 21.69 -19.42
CA TYR A 26 -15.29 22.52 -19.49
C TYR A 26 -15.10 23.69 -20.46
N TYR A 27 -14.00 24.42 -20.36
CA TYR A 27 -13.69 25.55 -21.26
C TYR A 27 -13.56 25.11 -22.72
N LEU A 28 -12.91 23.98 -23.01
CA LEU A 28 -12.70 23.48 -24.37
C LEU A 28 -13.99 22.91 -24.99
N PHE A 29 -14.86 22.31 -24.21
CA PHE A 29 -16.03 21.58 -24.72
C PHE A 29 -17.35 22.31 -24.54
N VAL A 30 -17.43 23.36 -23.71
CA VAL A 30 -18.66 24.12 -23.51
C VAL A 30 -19.18 24.76 -24.80
N ASN A 31 -18.28 25.16 -25.69
CA ASN A 31 -18.60 25.74 -26.99
C ASN A 31 -18.73 24.71 -28.12
N ASN A 32 -18.39 23.45 -27.86
CA ASN A 32 -18.49 22.34 -28.81
C ASN A 32 -19.66 21.43 -28.44
N ARG A 33 -20.46 21.01 -29.41
CA ARG A 33 -21.64 20.13 -29.22
C ARG A 33 -21.33 18.72 -28.65
N SER A 34 -20.10 18.45 -28.17
CA SER A 34 -19.66 17.14 -27.67
C SER A 34 -19.90 16.99 -26.14
N THR A 35 -21.13 17.28 -25.69
CA THR A 35 -21.53 17.14 -24.26
C THR A 35 -21.34 15.73 -23.72
N ILE A 36 -21.52 14.69 -24.53
CA ILE A 36 -21.36 13.28 -24.11
C ILE A 36 -19.90 12.99 -23.75
N ILE A 37 -18.93 13.43 -24.57
CA ILE A 37 -17.50 13.22 -24.30
C ILE A 37 -17.10 13.93 -23.00
N PHE A 38 -17.55 15.16 -22.80
CA PHE A 38 -17.30 15.88 -21.57
C PHE A 38 -17.86 15.15 -20.33
N GLN A 39 -19.09 14.64 -20.41
CA GLN A 39 -19.71 13.87 -19.32
C GLN A 39 -18.93 12.59 -19.02
N LEU A 40 -18.52 11.83 -20.05
CA LEU A 40 -17.71 10.62 -19.87
C LEU A 40 -16.35 10.93 -19.20
N CYS A 41 -15.64 11.96 -19.65
CA CYS A 41 -14.39 12.40 -19.04
C CYS A 41 -14.59 12.81 -17.58
N THR A 42 -15.66 13.53 -17.27
CA THR A 42 -16.00 13.93 -15.90
C THR A 42 -16.22 12.71 -15.01
N VAL A 43 -17.01 11.73 -15.47
CA VAL A 43 -17.25 10.48 -14.70
C VAL A 43 -15.94 9.74 -14.45
N LEU A 44 -15.10 9.59 -15.48
CA LEU A 44 -13.80 8.92 -15.32
C LEU A 44 -12.89 9.62 -14.31
N LEU A 45 -12.80 10.95 -14.34
CA LEU A 45 -12.02 11.73 -13.37
C LEU A 45 -12.54 11.53 -11.94
N VAL A 46 -13.85 11.59 -11.75
CA VAL A 46 -14.48 11.40 -10.42
C VAL A 46 -14.22 9.98 -9.91
N VAL A 47 -14.44 8.95 -10.73
CA VAL A 47 -14.20 7.55 -10.37
C VAL A 47 -12.74 7.33 -9.98
N PHE A 48 -11.81 7.90 -10.75
CA PHE A 48 -10.38 7.77 -10.46
C PHE A 48 -9.98 8.50 -9.17
N TRP A 49 -10.54 9.67 -8.92
CA TRP A 49 -10.29 10.39 -7.67
C TRP A 49 -10.87 9.67 -6.45
N LEU A 50 -12.08 9.12 -6.56
CA LEU A 50 -12.66 8.28 -5.51
C LEU A 50 -11.79 7.04 -5.26
N TYR A 51 -11.20 6.46 -6.30
CA TYR A 51 -10.24 5.36 -6.15
C TYR A 51 -9.02 5.77 -5.33
N ILE A 52 -8.42 6.94 -5.58
CA ILE A 52 -7.31 7.48 -4.78
C ILE A 52 -7.73 7.63 -3.32
N ILE A 53 -8.92 8.15 -3.04
CA ILE A 53 -9.43 8.29 -1.66
C ILE A 53 -9.56 6.90 -0.99
N THR A 54 -10.10 5.92 -1.71
CA THR A 54 -10.27 4.57 -1.16
C THR A 54 -8.96 3.84 -0.93
N PHE A 55 -7.90 4.15 -1.69
CA PHE A 55 -6.57 3.60 -1.51
C PHE A 55 -5.98 3.94 -0.13
N PHE A 56 -6.21 5.16 0.36
CA PHE A 56 -5.72 5.63 1.66
C PHE A 56 -6.68 5.36 2.83
N ARG A 57 -7.69 4.47 2.65
CA ARG A 57 -8.62 4.14 3.72
C ARG A 57 -7.94 3.39 4.86
N GLU A 58 -8.26 3.78 6.08
CA GLU A 58 -7.82 3.13 7.30
C GLU A 58 -8.98 2.33 7.92
N PRO A 59 -8.88 1.00 8.01
CA PRO A 59 -9.94 0.17 8.60
C PRO A 59 -9.89 0.24 10.12
N LYS A 60 -11.05 0.15 10.76
CA LYS A 60 -11.12 -0.15 12.17
C LYS A 60 -10.96 -1.67 12.35
N ARG A 61 -9.82 -2.11 12.86
CA ARG A 61 -9.58 -3.52 13.16
C ARG A 61 -9.63 -3.78 14.66
N ILE A 62 -10.21 -4.91 15.03
CA ILE A 62 -10.17 -5.42 16.39
C ILE A 62 -8.75 -5.98 16.59
N ARG A 63 -8.05 -5.45 17.59
CA ARG A 63 -6.74 -5.97 17.97
C ARG A 63 -6.95 -7.22 18.82
N ILE A 64 -6.51 -8.36 18.32
CA ILE A 64 -6.44 -9.59 19.11
C ILE A 64 -5.04 -9.57 19.76
N SER A 65 -5.01 -9.60 21.09
CA SER A 65 -3.76 -9.66 21.84
C SER A 65 -3.54 -11.12 22.26
N ASP A 66 -2.95 -11.88 21.37
CA ASP A 66 -2.51 -13.25 21.64
C ASP A 66 -1.00 -13.36 21.32
N PRO A 67 -0.17 -13.48 22.35
CA PRO A 67 1.28 -13.53 22.16
C PRO A 67 1.78 -14.83 21.50
N SER A 68 0.93 -15.84 21.35
CA SER A 68 1.27 -17.09 20.66
C SER A 68 1.07 -17.02 19.14
N LEU A 69 0.39 -15.97 18.65
CA LEU A 69 0.04 -15.84 17.24
C LEU A 69 0.91 -14.83 16.51
N VAL A 70 1.23 -15.17 15.27
CA VAL A 70 1.83 -14.26 14.29
C VAL A 70 0.74 -13.84 13.32
N PHE A 71 0.43 -12.56 13.27
CA PHE A 71 -0.61 -12.02 12.40
C PHE A 71 -0.06 -11.66 11.02
N ALA A 72 -0.93 -11.72 10.01
CA ALA A 72 -0.58 -11.20 8.69
C ALA A 72 -0.28 -9.69 8.79
N PRO A 73 0.85 -9.22 8.25
CA PRO A 73 1.22 -7.81 8.33
C PRO A 73 0.33 -6.89 7.50
N CYS A 74 -0.39 -7.43 6.53
CA CYS A 74 -1.23 -6.66 5.60
C CYS A 74 -2.37 -7.51 5.04
N ASP A 75 -3.32 -6.85 4.37
CA ASP A 75 -4.29 -7.52 3.50
C ASP A 75 -3.60 -7.97 2.22
N GLY A 76 -3.90 -9.17 1.77
CA GLY A 76 -3.32 -9.67 0.54
C GLY A 76 -3.48 -11.17 0.34
N ARG A 77 -2.76 -11.68 -0.64
CA ARG A 77 -2.72 -13.11 -0.95
C ARG A 77 -1.33 -13.65 -0.64
N VAL A 78 -1.24 -14.73 0.12
CA VAL A 78 0.02 -15.46 0.31
C VAL A 78 0.44 -16.05 -1.03
N VAL A 79 1.64 -15.74 -1.48
CA VAL A 79 2.18 -16.15 -2.79
C VAL A 79 3.41 -17.06 -2.66
N VAL A 80 4.13 -17.01 -1.53
CA VAL A 80 5.28 -17.84 -1.27
C VAL A 80 5.24 -18.31 0.19
N ILE A 81 5.54 -19.57 0.41
CA ILE A 81 5.87 -20.18 1.72
C ILE A 81 7.04 -21.12 1.46
N GLU A 82 8.23 -20.73 1.88
CA GLU A 82 9.43 -21.53 1.64
C GLU A 82 10.49 -21.29 2.73
N LYS A 83 11.46 -22.17 2.82
CA LYS A 83 12.63 -21.97 3.67
C LYS A 83 13.71 -21.27 2.86
N VAL A 84 14.25 -20.20 3.40
CA VAL A 84 15.31 -19.39 2.79
C VAL A 84 16.42 -19.12 3.79
N MET A 85 17.63 -18.94 3.29
CA MET A 85 18.72 -18.38 4.09
C MET A 85 18.46 -16.88 4.27
N GLU A 86 18.36 -16.44 5.52
CA GLU A 86 18.29 -15.04 5.86
C GLU A 86 19.74 -14.53 6.07
N ASP A 87 20.21 -13.68 5.16
CA ASP A 87 21.63 -13.28 5.05
C ASP A 87 21.92 -11.90 5.63
N GLU A 88 20.89 -11.16 6.09
CA GLU A 88 21.08 -9.78 6.49
C GLU A 88 21.33 -9.61 7.99
N TYR A 89 20.62 -10.33 8.84
CA TYR A 89 20.66 -10.15 10.28
C TYR A 89 20.85 -11.44 11.07
N LEU A 90 20.07 -12.47 10.79
CA LEU A 90 20.06 -13.72 11.55
C LEU A 90 21.06 -14.75 11.04
N HIS A 91 21.46 -14.67 9.78
CA HIS A 91 22.40 -15.55 9.06
C HIS A 91 22.08 -17.04 9.25
N ARG A 92 20.81 -17.40 9.10
CA ARG A 92 20.33 -18.79 9.25
C ARG A 92 19.11 -19.06 8.38
N GLU A 93 18.77 -20.34 8.24
CA GLU A 93 17.55 -20.78 7.55
C GLU A 93 16.31 -20.29 8.30
N MET A 94 15.39 -19.65 7.59
CA MET A 94 14.15 -19.09 8.09
C MET A 94 12.97 -19.47 7.20
N LEU A 95 11.76 -19.53 7.78
CA LEU A 95 10.54 -19.67 7.01
C LEU A 95 10.12 -18.30 6.46
N GLN A 96 10.13 -18.17 5.15
CA GLN A 96 9.61 -16.99 4.45
C GLN A 96 8.14 -17.18 4.10
N ILE A 97 7.32 -16.17 4.42
CA ILE A 97 5.94 -16.07 3.99
C ILE A 97 5.78 -14.73 3.27
N SER A 98 5.54 -14.79 1.96
CA SER A 98 5.36 -13.58 1.15
C SER A 98 3.88 -13.32 0.87
N VAL A 99 3.44 -12.09 1.12
CA VAL A 99 2.07 -11.65 0.91
C VAL A 99 2.04 -10.58 -0.17
N PHE A 100 1.33 -10.86 -1.27
CA PHE A 100 1.11 -9.90 -2.34
C PHE A 100 -0.12 -9.04 -2.03
N MET A 101 0.07 -7.73 -2.01
CA MET A 101 -0.99 -6.74 -1.82
C MET A 101 -1.39 -6.14 -3.17
N SER A 102 -2.65 -6.35 -3.58
CA SER A 102 -3.17 -5.73 -4.81
C SER A 102 -3.55 -4.26 -4.56
N LEU A 103 -3.63 -3.48 -5.62
CA LEU A 103 -4.02 -2.05 -5.54
C LEU A 103 -5.40 -1.80 -4.92
N THR A 104 -6.28 -2.80 -4.91
CA THR A 104 -7.62 -2.73 -4.30
C THR A 104 -7.66 -3.10 -2.83
N ASN A 105 -6.58 -3.73 -2.30
CA ASN A 105 -6.45 -4.03 -0.89
C ASN A 105 -6.23 -2.76 -0.06
N ILE A 106 -6.32 -2.89 1.24
CA ILE A 106 -5.93 -1.83 2.17
C ILE A 106 -4.40 -1.74 2.18
N HIS A 107 -3.86 -0.59 1.71
CA HIS A 107 -2.41 -0.38 1.61
C HIS A 107 -1.84 0.11 2.94
N MET A 108 -1.91 -0.75 3.94
CA MET A 108 -1.34 -0.52 5.27
C MET A 108 -0.67 -1.77 5.78
N ASN A 109 0.49 -1.60 6.41
CA ASN A 109 1.22 -2.67 7.07
C ASN A 109 1.18 -2.48 8.59
N TRP A 110 1.10 -3.59 9.30
CA TRP A 110 1.18 -3.66 10.75
C TRP A 110 2.26 -4.64 11.16
N TYR A 111 2.83 -4.44 12.34
CA TYR A 111 3.73 -5.42 12.91
C TYR A 111 2.99 -6.74 13.16
N PRO A 112 3.52 -7.87 12.66
CA PRO A 112 2.85 -9.17 12.77
C PRO A 112 2.86 -9.72 14.20
N VAL A 113 3.75 -9.19 15.06
CA VAL A 113 3.93 -9.59 16.44
C VAL A 113 4.21 -8.40 17.33
N GLY A 114 3.89 -8.53 18.62
CA GLY A 114 4.35 -7.59 19.64
C GLY A 114 5.78 -7.94 20.08
N GLY A 115 6.56 -6.92 20.45
CA GLY A 115 7.93 -7.15 20.91
C GLY A 115 8.82 -5.93 20.84
N THR A 116 10.14 -6.15 20.89
CA THR A 116 11.17 -5.11 20.79
C THR A 116 11.76 -5.10 19.39
N ILE A 117 11.85 -3.92 18.78
CA ILE A 117 12.53 -3.74 17.51
C ILE A 117 14.04 -3.80 17.77
N GLU A 118 14.74 -4.74 17.14
CA GLU A 118 16.18 -4.91 17.28
C GLU A 118 16.98 -4.37 16.11
N TYR A 119 16.37 -4.36 14.94
CA TYR A 119 17.03 -3.94 13.72
C TYR A 119 16.04 -3.25 12.80
N VAL A 120 16.46 -2.17 12.17
CA VAL A 120 15.74 -1.47 11.11
C VAL A 120 16.76 -1.01 10.08
N LYS A 121 16.54 -1.36 8.82
CA LYS A 121 17.37 -0.89 7.72
C LYS A 121 16.51 -0.54 6.51
N TYR A 122 16.78 0.62 5.97
CA TYR A 122 16.21 1.06 4.69
C TYR A 122 17.14 0.67 3.55
N HIS A 123 16.57 0.07 2.51
CA HIS A 123 17.26 -0.31 1.29
C HIS A 123 16.73 0.56 0.14
N PRO A 124 17.54 1.50 -0.38
CA PRO A 124 17.16 2.25 -1.56
C PRO A 124 17.07 1.32 -2.77
N GLY A 125 16.12 1.56 -3.66
CA GLY A 125 15.89 0.69 -4.79
C GLY A 125 15.08 1.36 -5.90
N ARG A 126 14.53 0.54 -6.77
CA ARG A 126 13.67 0.94 -7.89
C ARG A 126 12.21 1.00 -7.45
N TYR A 127 11.34 1.41 -8.37
CA TYR A 127 9.88 1.44 -8.22
C TYR A 127 9.24 0.58 -9.32
N LEU A 128 9.65 -0.68 -9.40
CA LEU A 128 9.08 -1.63 -10.34
C LEU A 128 7.69 -2.05 -9.87
N VAL A 129 6.81 -2.37 -10.82
CA VAL A 129 5.50 -2.91 -10.47
C VAL A 129 5.62 -4.24 -9.75
N ALA A 130 4.85 -4.41 -8.66
CA ALA A 130 5.04 -5.46 -7.66
C ALA A 130 4.87 -6.91 -8.19
N TRP A 131 4.24 -7.10 -9.35
CA TRP A 131 4.10 -8.43 -9.96
C TRP A 131 5.29 -8.85 -10.84
N LEU A 132 6.29 -8.00 -11.02
CA LEU A 132 7.51 -8.38 -11.75
C LEU A 132 8.42 -9.25 -10.85
N PRO A 133 9.01 -10.34 -11.38
CA PRO A 133 9.83 -11.25 -10.57
C PRO A 133 11.01 -10.58 -9.85
N LYS A 134 11.56 -9.51 -10.44
CA LYS A 134 12.68 -8.75 -9.86
C LYS A 134 12.25 -7.69 -8.83
N ALA A 135 10.95 -7.39 -8.73
CA ALA A 135 10.47 -6.32 -7.86
C ALA A 135 10.82 -6.57 -6.39
N SER A 136 10.77 -7.81 -5.92
CA SER A 136 11.08 -8.17 -4.53
C SER A 136 12.53 -7.92 -4.12
N LYS A 137 13.48 -7.90 -5.09
CA LYS A 137 14.91 -7.68 -4.83
C LYS A 137 15.37 -6.26 -5.18
N ASP A 138 14.86 -5.72 -6.29
CA ASP A 138 15.34 -4.47 -6.86
C ASP A 138 14.59 -3.24 -6.33
N ASN A 139 13.38 -3.42 -5.77
CA ASN A 139 12.60 -2.30 -5.26
C ASN A 139 13.11 -1.80 -3.91
N GLU A 140 12.86 -0.51 -3.69
CA GLU A 140 12.97 0.11 -2.38
C GLU A 140 12.19 -0.68 -1.33
N HIS A 141 12.83 -1.00 -0.21
CA HIS A 141 12.19 -1.72 0.89
C HIS A 141 12.82 -1.43 2.25
N THR A 142 12.17 -1.87 3.30
CA THR A 142 12.67 -1.74 4.68
C THR A 142 12.66 -3.09 5.36
N THR A 143 13.79 -3.46 5.94
CA THR A 143 13.91 -4.61 6.84
C THR A 143 13.66 -4.17 8.27
N THR A 144 12.82 -4.90 9.00
CA THR A 144 12.59 -4.68 10.43
C THR A 144 12.61 -6.02 11.15
N VAL A 145 13.47 -6.14 12.17
CA VAL A 145 13.55 -7.32 13.03
C VAL A 145 12.88 -7.01 14.36
N VAL A 146 11.93 -7.85 14.75
CA VAL A 146 11.20 -7.75 16.01
C VAL A 146 11.46 -8.99 16.84
N ARG A 147 12.01 -8.80 18.05
CA ARG A 147 12.12 -9.87 19.06
C ARG A 147 10.83 -9.97 19.83
N MET A 148 10.14 -11.10 19.73
CA MET A 148 8.98 -11.38 20.56
C MET A 148 9.37 -11.53 22.02
N GLN A 149 8.54 -11.01 22.93
CA GLN A 149 8.68 -11.33 24.36
C GLN A 149 8.28 -12.79 24.55
N LYS A 150 9.17 -13.55 25.21
CA LYS A 150 8.87 -14.93 25.57
C LYS A 150 7.67 -14.92 26.55
N VAL A 151 6.59 -15.57 26.17
CA VAL A 151 5.50 -15.88 27.11
C VAL A 151 6.03 -16.99 28.00
N ILE A 152 6.25 -16.68 29.26
CA ILE A 152 6.63 -17.66 30.30
C ILE A 152 5.36 -18.35 30.75
#